data_897675031c5032d05011da3ac476ce54
#
_entry.id   897675031c5032d05011da3ac476ce54
#
_cell.length_a   1.000
_cell.length_b   1.000
_cell.length_c   1.000
_cell.angle_alpha   90.00
_cell.angle_beta   90.00
_cell.angle_gamma   90.00
#
_symmetry.space_group_name_H-M   'P 1'
#
loop_
_entity.id
_entity.type
_entity.pdbx_description
1 polymer ?
#
loop_
_entity_poly.entity_id
_entity_poly.type
_entity_poly.pdbx_seq_one_letter_code
_entity_poly.pdbx_strand_id
1 'polypeptide(L)'
;MTLDVHLDHPPARVFPYFADPGTWHDWAPAVELRRRVGDGPPSVGSRWTAVDHIIGPFRVHFEDVLEVVEPDERVVWHSTSPWNSRVEYACSAEDRGTRVRADYGGDVAGWLRLVALLPTFFLARILMRDFRGLQRLLDAEDARAGAVAEPA
;
A
#
# COMPACT_ATOMS: atom_id res chain seq x y z
N MET A 1 4.14 -11.35 8.17
CA MET A 1 5.45 -10.66 8.04
C MET A 1 5.23 -9.20 8.37
N THR A 2 6.06 -8.66 9.25
CA THR A 2 5.98 -7.26 9.68
C THR A 2 7.18 -6.49 9.14
N LEU A 3 6.93 -5.28 8.64
CA LEU A 3 7.95 -4.30 8.26
C LEU A 3 7.73 -3.02 9.07
N ASP A 4 8.81 -2.42 9.52
CA ASP A 4 8.83 -1.09 10.11
C ASP A 4 9.61 -0.16 9.16
N VAL A 5 8.97 0.93 8.73
CA VAL A 5 9.52 1.88 7.76
C VAL A 5 9.34 3.29 8.27
N HIS A 6 10.35 4.14 8.09
CA HIS A 6 10.25 5.57 8.32
C HIS A 6 10.04 6.30 6.98
N LEU A 7 9.10 7.24 6.96
CA LEU A 7 8.85 8.17 5.84
C LEU A 7 8.96 9.61 6.36
N ASP A 8 9.67 10.47 5.61
CA ASP A 8 10.01 11.85 6.01
C ASP A 8 8.85 12.85 5.85
N HIS A 9 7.60 12.35 5.96
CA HIS A 9 6.37 13.14 5.82
C HIS A 9 5.40 12.85 6.97
N PRO A 10 4.59 13.82 7.42
CA PRO A 10 3.68 13.60 8.55
C PRO A 10 2.57 12.59 8.20
N PRO A 11 1.94 11.93 9.21
CA PRO A 11 0.91 10.91 8.98
C PRO A 11 -0.23 11.37 8.08
N ALA A 12 -0.70 12.60 8.22
CA ALA A 12 -1.77 13.17 7.40
C ALA A 12 -1.41 13.24 5.89
N ARG A 13 -0.12 13.24 5.54
CA ARG A 13 0.35 13.18 4.15
C ARG A 13 0.55 11.75 3.65
N VAL A 14 0.97 10.86 4.54
CA VAL A 14 1.31 9.46 4.22
C VAL A 14 0.06 8.57 4.19
N PHE A 15 -0.81 8.71 5.18
CA PHE A 15 -1.96 7.84 5.40
C PHE A 15 -2.92 7.74 4.19
N PRO A 16 -3.27 8.83 3.47
CA PRO A 16 -4.16 8.75 2.32
C PRO A 16 -3.71 7.76 1.24
N TYR A 17 -2.40 7.57 1.06
CA TYR A 17 -1.83 6.62 0.10
C TYR A 17 -2.05 5.15 0.48
N PHE A 18 -2.20 4.87 1.77
CA PHE A 18 -2.57 3.52 2.24
C PHE A 18 -4.09 3.32 2.28
N ALA A 19 -4.83 4.40 2.51
CA ALA A 19 -6.28 4.37 2.63
C ALA A 19 -7.02 4.34 1.28
N ASP A 20 -6.38 4.80 0.19
CA ASP A 20 -6.94 4.76 -1.16
C ASP A 20 -6.13 3.85 -2.08
N PRO A 21 -6.58 2.62 -2.35
CA PRO A 21 -5.91 1.72 -3.29
C PRO A 21 -5.79 2.26 -4.71
N GLY A 22 -6.63 3.24 -5.10
CA GLY A 22 -6.55 3.89 -6.39
C GLY A 22 -5.21 4.58 -6.67
N THR A 23 -4.47 4.93 -5.60
CA THR A 23 -3.14 5.56 -5.69
C THR A 23 -1.98 4.57 -5.71
N TRP A 24 -2.23 3.29 -5.45
CA TRP A 24 -1.13 2.33 -5.24
C TRP A 24 -0.27 2.12 -6.48
N HIS A 25 -0.83 2.22 -7.66
CA HIS A 25 -0.07 2.12 -8.92
C HIS A 25 0.98 3.23 -9.10
N ASP A 26 0.86 4.36 -8.39
CA ASP A 26 1.80 5.48 -8.49
C ASP A 26 3.11 5.21 -7.74
N TRP A 27 3.07 4.35 -6.71
CA TRP A 27 4.21 4.11 -5.83
C TRP A 27 4.62 2.64 -5.68
N ALA A 28 3.71 1.69 -5.95
CA ALA A 28 3.96 0.26 -5.88
C ALA A 28 3.99 -0.36 -7.29
N PRO A 29 5.17 -0.59 -7.89
CA PRO A 29 5.29 -1.01 -9.29
C PRO A 29 4.67 -2.36 -9.62
N ALA A 30 4.38 -3.19 -8.62
CA ALA A 30 3.69 -4.46 -8.82
C ALA A 30 2.19 -4.28 -9.06
N VAL A 31 1.63 -3.14 -8.66
CA VAL A 31 0.21 -2.82 -8.80
C VAL A 31 -0.05 -2.29 -10.20
N GLU A 32 -0.86 -3.01 -10.98
CA GLU A 32 -1.27 -2.58 -12.33
C GLU A 32 -2.57 -1.76 -12.27
N LEU A 33 -3.55 -2.23 -11.50
CA LEU A 33 -4.88 -1.62 -11.47
C LEU A 33 -5.52 -1.80 -10.10
N ARG A 34 -6.18 -0.73 -9.66
CA ARG A 34 -7.15 -0.77 -8.55
C ARG A 34 -8.39 -0.02 -8.99
N ARG A 35 -9.52 -0.70 -9.03
CA ARG A 35 -10.81 -0.10 -9.39
C ARG A 35 -11.81 -0.34 -8.27
N ARG A 36 -12.39 0.73 -7.79
CA ARG A 36 -13.44 0.66 -6.80
C ARG A 36 -14.74 0.07 -7.38
N VAL A 37 -15.43 -0.72 -6.58
CA VAL A 37 -16.75 -1.27 -6.89
C VAL A 37 -17.81 -0.44 -6.16
N GLY A 38 -18.68 0.23 -6.91
CA GLY A 38 -19.73 1.11 -6.37
C GLY A 38 -19.29 2.57 -6.24
N ASP A 39 -20.26 3.41 -5.85
CA ASP A 39 -20.13 4.86 -5.76
C ASP A 39 -20.01 5.35 -4.31
N GLY A 40 -19.67 6.63 -4.12
CA GLY A 40 -19.57 7.29 -2.84
C GLY A 40 -18.15 7.27 -2.20
N PRO A 41 -17.91 7.88 -1.02
CA PRO A 41 -16.61 7.90 -0.38
C PRO A 41 -16.20 6.50 0.13
N PRO A 42 -14.89 6.17 0.19
CA PRO A 42 -14.42 4.94 0.82
C PRO A 42 -14.89 4.84 2.27
N SER A 43 -15.41 3.67 2.63
CA SER A 43 -15.85 3.36 4.00
C SER A 43 -15.61 1.88 4.28
N VAL A 44 -15.64 1.49 5.53
CA VAL A 44 -15.56 0.06 5.90
C VAL A 44 -16.59 -0.75 5.10
N GLY A 45 -16.15 -1.85 4.52
CA GLY A 45 -16.92 -2.69 3.59
C GLY A 45 -16.85 -2.27 2.12
N SER A 46 -16.25 -1.13 1.78
CA SER A 46 -15.99 -0.76 0.39
C SER A 46 -15.06 -1.77 -0.26
N ARG A 47 -15.30 -2.05 -1.55
CA ARG A 47 -14.60 -3.09 -2.32
C ARG A 47 -13.84 -2.52 -3.49
N TRP A 48 -12.72 -3.16 -3.84
CA TRP A 48 -11.95 -2.88 -5.05
C TRP A 48 -11.66 -4.18 -5.80
N THR A 49 -11.69 -4.10 -7.12
CA THR A 49 -11.05 -5.11 -7.96
C THR A 49 -9.64 -4.65 -8.27
N ALA A 50 -8.73 -5.59 -8.24
CA ALA A 50 -7.31 -5.33 -8.30
C ALA A 50 -6.59 -6.28 -9.25
N VAL A 51 -5.53 -5.79 -9.89
CA VAL A 51 -4.64 -6.60 -10.73
C VAL A 51 -3.20 -6.26 -10.35
N ASP A 52 -2.44 -7.28 -9.98
CA ASP A 52 -1.04 -7.15 -9.61
C ASP A 52 -0.14 -8.09 -10.43
N HIS A 53 1.07 -7.62 -10.69
CA HIS A 53 2.18 -8.44 -11.21
C HIS A 53 2.99 -9.00 -10.04
N ILE A 54 2.76 -10.26 -9.67
CA ILE A 54 3.46 -10.86 -8.54
C ILE A 54 4.83 -11.40 -8.94
N ILE A 55 4.91 -12.09 -10.08
CA ILE A 55 6.16 -12.64 -10.61
C ILE A 55 6.16 -12.47 -12.12
N GLY A 56 7.06 -11.63 -12.65
CA GLY A 56 7.21 -11.42 -14.08
C GLY A 56 5.90 -10.98 -14.76
N PRO A 57 5.48 -11.63 -15.86
CA PRO A 57 4.29 -11.24 -16.61
C PRO A 57 2.98 -11.79 -16.01
N PHE A 58 3.04 -12.57 -14.94
CA PHE A 58 1.85 -13.20 -14.36
C PHE A 58 1.01 -12.19 -13.59
N ARG A 59 -0.21 -11.98 -14.11
CA ARG A 59 -1.22 -11.13 -13.50
C ARG A 59 -2.05 -11.94 -12.53
N VAL A 60 -2.28 -11.37 -11.35
CA VAL A 60 -3.17 -11.93 -10.35
C VAL A 60 -4.28 -10.94 -10.07
N HIS A 61 -5.51 -11.43 -10.11
CA HIS A 61 -6.70 -10.63 -9.82
C HIS A 61 -7.08 -10.80 -8.36
N PHE A 62 -7.29 -9.68 -7.68
CA PHE A 62 -7.71 -9.63 -6.29
C PHE A 62 -9.07 -8.96 -6.14
N GLU A 63 -9.74 -9.30 -5.06
CA GLU A 63 -10.86 -8.54 -4.52
C GLU A 63 -10.47 -8.06 -3.13
N ASP A 64 -10.25 -6.76 -3.01
CA ASP A 64 -9.86 -6.12 -1.76
C ASP A 64 -11.08 -5.48 -1.10
N VAL A 65 -11.18 -5.65 0.21
CA VAL A 65 -12.23 -5.06 1.06
C VAL A 65 -11.58 -4.22 2.13
N LEU A 66 -12.06 -3.01 2.32
CA LEU A 66 -11.66 -2.15 3.43
C LEU A 66 -12.29 -2.68 4.73
N GLU A 67 -11.47 -3.20 5.61
CA GLU A 67 -11.91 -3.80 6.87
C GLU A 67 -11.91 -2.79 8.03
N VAL A 68 -10.89 -1.94 8.09
CA VAL A 68 -10.73 -0.90 9.12
C VAL A 68 -10.17 0.35 8.48
N VAL A 69 -10.64 1.51 8.91
CA VAL A 69 -10.05 2.82 8.61
C VAL A 69 -10.16 3.71 9.84
N GLU A 70 -9.01 4.07 10.39
CA GLU A 70 -8.82 5.03 11.47
C GLU A 70 -7.92 6.13 10.88
N PRO A 71 -8.47 7.31 10.55
CA PRO A 71 -7.73 8.34 9.81
C PRO A 71 -6.41 8.70 10.48
N ASP A 72 -5.34 8.77 9.67
CA ASP A 72 -3.97 9.07 10.05
C ASP A 72 -3.30 8.05 10.99
N GLU A 73 -4.02 7.02 11.42
CA GLU A 73 -3.54 6.03 12.38
C GLU A 73 -3.45 4.63 11.78
N ARG A 74 -4.53 4.10 11.21
CA ARG A 74 -4.57 2.70 10.79
C ARG A 74 -5.55 2.43 9.67
N VAL A 75 -5.13 1.60 8.73
CA VAL A 75 -5.99 1.02 7.69
C VAL A 75 -5.71 -0.47 7.54
N VAL A 76 -6.77 -1.24 7.33
CA VAL A 76 -6.70 -2.68 7.12
C VAL A 76 -7.46 -3.06 5.86
N TRP A 77 -6.76 -3.77 5.00
CA TRP A 77 -7.27 -4.36 3.78
C TRP A 77 -7.32 -5.88 3.88
N HIS A 78 -8.40 -6.46 3.43
CA HIS A 78 -8.58 -7.90 3.35
C HIS A 78 -8.87 -8.28 1.91
N SER A 79 -8.03 -9.11 1.32
CA SER A 79 -8.26 -9.71 0.00
C SER A 79 -8.90 -11.08 0.18
N THR A 80 -10.01 -11.30 -0.50
CA THR A 80 -10.79 -12.56 -0.38
C THR A 80 -10.55 -13.52 -1.55
N SER A 81 -9.97 -13.05 -2.63
CA SER A 81 -9.67 -13.81 -3.84
C SER A 81 -8.34 -13.34 -4.43
N PRO A 82 -7.50 -14.22 -4.99
CA PRO A 82 -7.66 -15.67 -5.15
C PRO A 82 -7.29 -16.47 -3.89
N TRP A 83 -6.82 -15.81 -2.85
CA TRP A 83 -6.55 -16.36 -1.51
C TRP A 83 -6.84 -15.32 -0.43
N ASN A 84 -7.04 -15.79 0.79
CA ASN A 84 -7.19 -14.89 1.91
C ASN A 84 -5.85 -14.24 2.25
N SER A 85 -5.80 -12.93 2.15
CA SER A 85 -4.66 -12.15 2.63
C SER A 85 -5.16 -10.89 3.35
N ARG A 86 -4.36 -10.41 4.29
CA ARG A 86 -4.65 -9.23 5.07
C ARG A 86 -3.40 -8.37 5.12
N VAL A 87 -3.56 -7.10 4.86
CA VAL A 87 -2.52 -6.11 5.06
C VAL A 87 -3.02 -5.02 5.99
N GLU A 88 -2.21 -4.70 6.97
CA GLU A 88 -2.46 -3.61 7.89
C GLU A 88 -1.31 -2.61 7.80
N TYR A 89 -1.65 -1.33 7.66
CA TYR A 89 -0.73 -0.22 7.77
C TYR A 89 -1.11 0.60 9.00
N ALA A 90 -0.22 0.66 10.00
CA ALA A 90 -0.35 1.51 11.17
C ALA A 90 0.67 2.64 11.07
N CYS A 91 0.19 3.88 11.16
CA CYS A 91 0.98 5.09 11.09
C CYS A 91 1.10 5.71 12.47
N SER A 92 2.28 6.14 12.85
CA SER A 92 2.53 6.91 14.06
C SER A 92 3.49 8.05 13.77
N ALA A 93 3.21 9.23 14.35
CA ALA A 93 4.11 10.36 14.20
C ALA A 93 5.46 10.07 14.89
N GLU A 94 6.53 10.38 14.20
CA GLU A 94 7.91 10.44 14.71
C GLU A 94 8.50 11.83 14.47
N ASP A 95 9.61 12.19 15.11
CA ASP A 95 10.20 13.53 15.20
C ASP A 95 10.20 14.36 13.90
N ARG A 96 10.35 13.75 12.75
CA ARG A 96 10.36 14.41 11.44
C ARG A 96 9.51 13.72 10.38
N GLY A 97 8.64 12.78 10.77
CA GLY A 97 7.89 12.03 9.78
C GLY A 97 6.89 11.06 10.37
N THR A 98 6.76 9.93 9.70
CA THR A 98 5.83 8.87 10.04
C THR A 98 6.58 7.55 10.15
N ARG A 99 6.44 6.87 11.27
CA ARG A 99 6.71 5.45 11.35
C ARG A 99 5.50 4.68 10.83
N VAL A 100 5.72 3.88 9.82
CA VAL A 100 4.74 2.97 9.26
C VAL A 100 5.09 1.55 9.67
N ARG A 101 4.20 0.91 10.40
CA ARG A 101 4.24 -0.53 10.64
C ARG A 101 3.29 -1.20 9.66
N ALA A 102 3.85 -2.03 8.78
CA ALA A 102 3.09 -2.77 7.79
C ALA A 102 3.10 -4.27 8.14
N ASP A 103 1.93 -4.82 8.47
CA ASP A 103 1.75 -6.22 8.77
C ASP A 103 1.05 -6.93 7.62
N TYR A 104 1.76 -7.89 7.00
CA TYR A 104 1.27 -8.73 5.91
C TYR A 104 1.00 -10.14 6.43
N GLY A 105 -0.24 -10.56 6.36
CA GLY A 105 -0.71 -11.90 6.72
C GLY A 105 -1.51 -12.54 5.61
N GLY A 106 -1.71 -13.85 5.69
CA GLY A 106 -2.58 -14.59 4.77
C GLY A 106 -2.10 -16.00 4.48
N ASP A 107 -3.01 -16.77 3.88
CA ASP A 107 -2.77 -18.14 3.46
C ASP A 107 -2.64 -18.18 1.94
N VAL A 108 -1.42 -18.36 1.48
CA VAL A 108 -1.15 -18.51 0.04
C VAL A 108 -1.55 -19.92 -0.39
N ALA A 109 -2.46 -20.00 -1.37
CA ALA A 109 -2.96 -21.26 -1.89
C ALA A 109 -2.38 -21.63 -3.26
N GLY A 110 -2.49 -22.90 -3.62
CA GLY A 110 -2.12 -23.39 -4.95
C GLY A 110 -0.61 -23.32 -5.24
N TRP A 111 -0.26 -23.08 -6.50
CA TRP A 111 1.12 -23.01 -6.98
C TRP A 111 1.90 -21.82 -6.37
N LEU A 112 1.21 -20.77 -5.93
CA LEU A 112 1.81 -19.62 -5.26
C LEU A 112 2.40 -19.96 -3.89
N ARG A 113 2.13 -21.15 -3.32
CA ARG A 113 2.87 -21.67 -2.16
C ARG A 113 4.38 -21.74 -2.44
N LEU A 114 4.77 -21.86 -3.71
CA LEU A 114 6.19 -21.80 -4.09
C LEU A 114 6.80 -20.42 -3.83
N VAL A 115 6.00 -19.36 -3.88
CA VAL A 115 6.44 -18.00 -3.50
C VAL A 115 6.71 -17.91 -1.99
N ALA A 116 5.93 -18.62 -1.19
CA ALA A 116 6.17 -18.70 0.26
C ALA A 116 7.47 -19.42 0.63
N LEU A 117 8.08 -20.16 -0.32
CA LEU A 117 9.40 -20.75 -0.15
C LEU A 117 10.54 -19.75 -0.41
N LEU A 118 10.25 -18.58 -0.96
CA LEU A 118 11.25 -17.52 -1.11
C LEU A 118 11.71 -17.06 0.28
N PRO A 119 13.02 -16.84 0.45
CA PRO A 119 13.51 -16.28 1.70
C PRO A 119 12.80 -14.96 2.02
N THR A 120 12.39 -14.79 3.25
CA THR A 120 11.61 -13.61 3.72
C THR A 120 12.27 -12.29 3.38
N PHE A 121 13.61 -12.25 3.32
CA PHE A 121 14.35 -11.05 2.93
C PHE A 121 14.10 -10.62 1.47
N PHE A 122 13.80 -11.56 0.58
CA PHE A 122 13.46 -11.22 -0.82
C PHE A 122 12.13 -10.47 -0.88
N LEU A 123 11.13 -10.99 -0.18
CA LEU A 123 9.83 -10.36 -0.11
C LEU A 123 9.90 -8.98 0.58
N ALA A 124 10.63 -8.92 1.70
CA ALA A 124 10.89 -7.65 2.39
C ALA A 124 11.55 -6.61 1.46
N ARG A 125 12.52 -7.05 0.62
CA ARG A 125 13.19 -6.15 -0.33
C ARG A 125 12.23 -5.60 -1.39
N ILE A 126 11.29 -6.40 -1.89
CA ILE A 126 10.27 -5.97 -2.85
C ILE A 126 9.38 -4.91 -2.20
N LEU A 127 8.83 -5.21 -1.02
CA LEU A 127 7.94 -4.29 -0.30
C LEU A 127 8.66 -3.00 0.12
N MET A 128 9.91 -3.09 0.55
CA MET A 128 10.72 -1.90 0.86
C MET A 128 10.99 -1.03 -0.37
N ARG A 129 10.98 -1.58 -1.58
CA ARG A 129 11.06 -0.80 -2.82
C ARG A 129 9.80 0.06 -3.01
N ASP A 130 8.65 -0.49 -2.66
CA ASP A 130 7.36 0.19 -2.79
C ASP A 130 7.30 1.39 -1.82
N PHE A 131 7.69 1.21 -0.56
CA PHE A 131 7.81 2.34 0.39
C PHE A 131 8.79 3.43 -0.07
N ARG A 132 9.92 3.06 -0.70
CA ARG A 132 10.81 4.05 -1.32
C ARG A 132 10.17 4.73 -2.53
N GLY A 133 9.26 4.05 -3.21
CA GLY A 133 8.42 4.63 -4.26
C GLY A 133 7.52 5.72 -3.70
N LEU A 134 6.84 5.43 -2.60
CA LEU A 134 5.98 6.39 -1.90
C LEU A 134 6.77 7.61 -1.38
N GLN A 135 7.93 7.39 -0.75
CA GLN A 135 8.79 8.51 -0.31
C GLN A 135 9.12 9.44 -1.48
N ARG A 136 9.58 8.89 -2.60
CA ARG A 136 9.93 9.69 -3.79
C ARG A 136 8.73 10.44 -4.40
N LEU A 137 7.55 9.83 -4.36
CA LEU A 137 6.33 10.47 -4.83
C LEU A 137 5.99 11.69 -3.98
N LEU A 138 6.01 11.54 -2.66
CA LEU A 138 5.74 12.61 -1.70
C LEU A 138 6.77 13.74 -1.81
N ASP A 139 8.06 13.42 -1.92
CA ASP A 139 9.13 14.40 -2.13
C ASP A 139 8.93 15.21 -3.42
N ALA A 140 8.50 14.54 -4.50
CA ALA A 140 8.24 15.19 -5.77
C ALA A 140 7.00 16.09 -5.73
N GLU A 141 5.98 15.74 -4.96
CA GLU A 141 4.81 16.59 -4.74
C GLU A 141 5.17 17.87 -3.97
N ASP A 142 5.94 17.73 -2.90
CA ASP A 142 6.38 18.87 -2.10
C ASP A 142 7.28 19.83 -2.90
N ALA A 143 8.17 19.29 -3.74
CA ALA A 143 8.99 20.09 -4.65
C ALA A 143 8.15 20.89 -5.65
N ARG A 144 7.08 20.29 -6.20
CA ARG A 144 6.15 20.98 -7.12
C ARG A 144 5.35 22.05 -6.40
N ALA A 145 4.88 21.76 -5.18
CA ALA A 145 4.15 22.74 -4.37
C ALA A 145 5.02 23.96 -4.03
N GLY A 146 6.30 23.73 -3.67
CA GLY A 146 7.27 24.78 -3.42
C GLY A 146 7.56 25.64 -4.64
N ALA A 147 7.70 25.04 -5.83
CA ALA A 147 7.96 25.77 -7.08
C ALA A 147 6.78 26.65 -7.52
N VAL A 148 5.55 26.28 -7.18
CA VAL A 148 4.34 27.08 -7.49
C VAL A 148 4.16 28.25 -6.50
N ALA A 149 4.70 28.12 -5.29
CA ALA A 149 4.57 29.15 -4.24
C ALA A 149 5.62 30.28 -4.34
N GLU A 150 6.61 30.19 -5.23
CA GLU A 150 7.64 31.21 -5.44
C GLU A 150 7.18 32.16 -6.56
N PRO A 151 6.64 33.37 -6.25
CA PRO A 151 6.25 34.35 -7.27
C PRO A 151 7.50 34.97 -7.88
N ALA A 152 7.53 35.05 -9.20
CA ALA A 152 8.56 35.77 -9.96
C ALA A 152 8.63 37.24 -9.63
#